data_41e3872e56640c4dca5de6269ed2379d
#
_entry.id   41e3872e56640c4dca5de6269ed2379d
#
_cell.length_a   1.000
_cell.length_b   1.000
_cell.length_c   1.000
_cell.angle_alpha   90.00
_cell.angle_beta   90.00
_cell.angle_gamma   90.00
#
_symmetry.space_group_name_H-M   'P 1'
#
loop_
_entity.id
_entity.type
_entity.pdbx_description
1 polymer ?
#
loop_
_entity_poly.entity_id
_entity_poly.type
_entity_poly.pdbx_seq_one_letter_code
_entity_poly.pdbx_strand_id
1 'polypeptide(L)'
;VRVLLPAGLLLGVLSRLDETTPTAVPLSDNATWVGAAVLAGLLLPAAGARAGVLVLTAANGAYYAWIAATEPGTPLGAPLHWLLLGVLTGVVFGTAGAVARRAAPPARALALAAPLLAVALDRAGLLAALLP
;
A
#
# COMPACT_ATOMS: atom_id res chain seq x y z
N VAL A 1 -5.03 4.78 -15.20
CA VAL A 1 -4.55 5.87 -14.33
C VAL A 1 -5.70 6.63 -13.69
N ARG A 2 -6.75 7.04 -14.43
CA ARG A 2 -7.87 7.85 -13.91
C ARG A 2 -8.61 7.22 -12.72
N VAL A 3 -8.61 5.90 -12.60
CA VAL A 3 -9.28 5.17 -11.51
C VAL A 3 -8.38 4.99 -10.29
N LEU A 4 -7.07 4.97 -10.46
CA LEU A 4 -6.12 4.70 -9.37
C LEU A 4 -6.07 5.81 -8.33
N LEU A 5 -6.12 7.07 -8.77
CA LEU A 5 -6.11 8.20 -7.84
C LEU A 5 -7.32 8.19 -6.91
N PRO A 6 -8.58 8.14 -7.40
CA PRO A 6 -9.74 8.05 -6.51
C PRO A 6 -9.75 6.77 -5.66
N ALA A 7 -9.26 5.64 -6.18
CA ALA A 7 -9.16 4.41 -5.41
C ALA A 7 -8.16 4.55 -4.25
N GLY A 8 -7.01 5.17 -4.49
CA GLY A 8 -6.04 5.46 -3.42
C GLY A 8 -6.60 6.44 -2.39
N LEU A 9 -7.20 7.54 -2.81
CA LEU A 9 -7.83 8.49 -1.89
C LEU A 9 -8.89 7.81 -1.01
N LEU A 10 -9.74 6.98 -1.62
CA LEU A 10 -10.75 6.22 -0.90
C LEU A 10 -10.13 5.24 0.11
N LEU A 11 -9.08 4.52 -0.29
CA LEU A 11 -8.35 3.62 0.61
C LEU A 11 -7.82 4.38 1.84
N GLY A 12 -7.19 5.54 1.65
CA GLY A 12 -6.65 6.34 2.76
C GLY A 12 -7.73 6.81 3.74
N VAL A 13 -8.86 7.32 3.21
CA VAL A 13 -10.01 7.71 4.03
C VAL A 13 -10.59 6.52 4.79
N LEU A 14 -10.80 5.40 4.12
CA LEU A 14 -11.38 4.20 4.73
C LEU A 14 -10.44 3.59 5.77
N SER A 15 -9.11 3.60 5.53
CA SER A 15 -8.13 3.14 6.52
C SER A 15 -8.19 3.99 7.80
N ARG A 16 -8.35 5.32 7.67
CA ARG A 16 -8.48 6.17 8.85
C ARG A 16 -9.80 5.96 9.59
N LEU A 17 -10.89 5.74 8.87
CA LEU A 17 -12.18 5.40 9.48
C LEU A 17 -12.12 4.05 10.22
N ASP A 18 -11.42 3.06 9.67
CA ASP A 18 -11.25 1.74 10.29
C ASP A 18 -10.53 1.82 11.64
N GLU A 19 -9.54 2.72 11.79
CA GLU A 19 -8.86 2.94 13.08
C GLU A 19 -9.77 3.60 14.13
N THR A 20 -10.69 4.45 13.70
CA THR A 20 -11.60 5.16 14.61
C THR A 20 -12.90 4.38 14.87
N THR A 21 -13.28 3.54 13.93
CA THR A 21 -14.51 2.72 14.00
C THR A 21 -14.19 1.34 13.42
N PRO A 22 -13.73 0.39 14.24
CA PRO A 22 -13.29 -0.91 13.77
C PRO A 22 -14.33 -1.59 12.86
N THR A 23 -13.89 -1.94 11.66
CA THR A 23 -14.71 -2.63 10.66
C THR A 23 -14.39 -4.13 10.63
N ALA A 24 -15.24 -4.92 9.98
CA ALA A 24 -14.98 -6.34 9.80
C ALA A 24 -13.80 -6.63 8.84
N VAL A 25 -13.39 -5.62 8.06
CA VAL A 25 -12.25 -5.70 7.10
C VAL A 25 -11.17 -4.75 7.59
N PRO A 26 -9.96 -5.25 7.93
CA PRO A 26 -8.88 -4.42 8.45
C PRO A 26 -8.25 -3.57 7.33
N LEU A 27 -8.87 -2.45 7.00
CA LEU A 27 -8.44 -1.57 5.92
C LEU A 27 -7.17 -0.78 6.26
N SER A 28 -6.89 -0.59 7.54
CA SER A 28 -5.66 0.02 8.06
C SER A 28 -4.47 -0.95 8.11
N ASP A 29 -4.68 -2.26 7.89
CA ASP A 29 -3.63 -3.28 7.88
C ASP A 29 -2.69 -3.12 6.67
N ASN A 30 -1.39 -3.29 6.89
CA ASN A 30 -0.36 -3.30 5.86
C ASN A 30 -0.67 -4.27 4.71
N ALA A 31 -1.33 -5.41 5.00
CA ALA A 31 -1.77 -6.36 3.98
C ALA A 31 -2.71 -5.73 2.94
N THR A 32 -3.63 -4.88 3.37
CA THR A 32 -4.57 -4.17 2.48
C THR A 32 -3.81 -3.19 1.58
N TRP A 33 -2.85 -2.46 2.11
CA TRP A 33 -2.05 -1.50 1.35
C TRP A 33 -1.12 -2.20 0.35
N VAL A 34 -0.46 -3.29 0.76
CA VAL A 34 0.34 -4.14 -0.14
C VAL A 34 -0.54 -4.73 -1.24
N GLY A 35 -1.71 -5.25 -0.88
CA GLY A 35 -2.70 -5.79 -1.81
C GLY A 35 -3.17 -4.76 -2.84
N ALA A 36 -3.40 -3.51 -2.42
CA ALA A 36 -3.77 -2.42 -3.31
C ALA A 36 -2.67 -2.12 -4.34
N ALA A 37 -1.39 -2.12 -3.94
CA ALA A 37 -0.27 -1.91 -4.86
C ALA A 37 -0.13 -3.06 -5.87
N VAL A 38 -0.25 -4.32 -5.41
CA VAL A 38 -0.23 -5.51 -6.30
C VAL A 38 -1.38 -5.44 -7.29
N LEU A 39 -2.59 -5.13 -6.83
CA LEU A 39 -3.78 -5.03 -7.68
C LEU A 39 -3.62 -3.92 -8.73
N ALA A 40 -3.09 -2.76 -8.35
CA ALA A 40 -2.80 -1.68 -9.29
C ALA A 40 -1.83 -2.13 -10.40
N GLY A 41 -0.78 -2.90 -10.04
CA GLY A 41 0.15 -3.49 -10.99
C GLY A 41 -0.48 -4.54 -11.90
N LEU A 42 -1.36 -5.39 -11.36
CA LEU A 42 -2.13 -6.37 -12.14
C LEU A 42 -3.06 -5.70 -13.16
N LEU A 43 -3.71 -4.61 -12.78
CA LEU A 43 -4.64 -3.87 -13.63
C LEU A 43 -3.92 -3.06 -14.71
N LEU A 44 -2.73 -2.50 -14.40
CA LEU A 44 -1.94 -1.68 -15.32
C LEU A 44 -0.51 -2.25 -15.48
N PRO A 45 -0.36 -3.44 -16.08
CA PRO A 45 0.93 -4.11 -16.13
C PRO A 45 2.00 -3.36 -16.95
N ALA A 46 1.60 -2.47 -17.87
CA ALA A 46 2.53 -1.60 -18.60
C ALA A 46 3.19 -0.53 -17.73
N ALA A 47 2.58 -0.20 -16.59
CA ALA A 47 2.99 0.86 -15.69
C ALA A 47 2.95 0.42 -14.21
N GLY A 48 3.19 -0.86 -13.92
CA GLY A 48 2.98 -1.47 -12.61
C GLY A 48 3.58 -0.70 -11.43
N ALA A 49 4.87 -0.38 -11.49
CA ALA A 49 5.53 0.42 -10.47
C ALA A 49 4.85 1.79 -10.27
N ARG A 50 4.58 2.51 -11.37
CA ARG A 50 3.91 3.81 -11.31
C ARG A 50 2.49 3.71 -10.78
N ALA A 51 1.78 2.63 -11.12
CA ALA A 51 0.42 2.37 -10.65
C ALA A 51 0.41 2.12 -9.14
N GLY A 52 1.33 1.29 -8.64
CA GLY A 52 1.49 1.03 -7.22
C GLY A 52 1.87 2.30 -6.43
N VAL A 53 2.84 3.07 -6.93
CA VAL A 53 3.23 4.34 -6.30
C VAL A 53 2.04 5.32 -6.26
N LEU A 54 1.31 5.46 -7.36
CA LEU A 54 0.19 6.41 -7.43
C LEU A 54 -0.91 6.06 -6.42
N VAL A 55 -1.29 4.79 -6.33
CA VAL A 55 -2.36 4.38 -5.41
C VAL A 55 -1.93 4.55 -3.96
N LEU A 56 -0.70 4.18 -3.60
CA LEU A 56 -0.23 4.29 -2.21
C LEU A 56 0.09 5.73 -1.80
N THR A 57 0.64 6.56 -2.69
CA THR A 57 0.83 7.98 -2.39
C THR A 57 -0.49 8.71 -2.22
N ALA A 58 -1.49 8.41 -3.04
CA ALA A 58 -2.83 8.97 -2.88
C ALA A 58 -3.47 8.52 -1.56
N ALA A 59 -3.31 7.25 -1.18
CA ALA A 59 -3.82 6.73 0.08
C ALA A 59 -3.15 7.39 1.29
N ASN A 60 -1.82 7.46 1.31
CA ASN A 60 -1.09 8.18 2.36
C ASN A 60 -1.49 9.65 2.43
N GLY A 61 -1.59 10.32 1.28
CA GLY A 61 -2.01 11.72 1.21
C GLY A 61 -3.39 11.94 1.83
N ALA A 62 -4.38 11.12 1.49
CA ALA A 62 -5.73 11.22 2.05
C ALA A 62 -5.77 10.89 3.55
N TYR A 63 -5.07 9.84 3.98
CA TYR A 63 -4.98 9.42 5.37
C TYR A 63 -4.41 10.55 6.24
N TYR A 64 -3.25 11.11 5.87
CA TYR A 64 -2.60 12.18 6.64
C TYR A 64 -3.26 13.55 6.48
N ALA A 65 -3.91 13.83 5.35
CA ALA A 65 -4.75 15.02 5.24
C ALA A 65 -5.92 14.99 6.21
N TRP A 66 -6.53 13.82 6.43
CA TRP A 66 -7.55 13.65 7.45
C TRP A 66 -7.00 13.91 8.85
N ILE A 67 -5.85 13.28 9.21
CA ILE A 67 -5.22 13.51 10.52
C ILE A 67 -4.92 15.00 10.73
N ALA A 68 -4.30 15.66 9.75
CA ALA A 68 -3.98 17.08 9.84
C ALA A 68 -5.21 17.96 10.04
N ALA A 69 -6.37 17.57 9.48
CA ALA A 69 -7.62 18.29 9.64
C ALA A 69 -8.29 18.05 10.99
N THR A 70 -8.09 16.87 11.61
CA THR A 70 -8.79 16.47 12.84
C THR A 70 -7.89 16.49 14.08
N GLU A 71 -6.57 16.42 13.91
CA GLU A 71 -5.58 16.34 14.99
C GLU A 71 -4.47 17.38 14.78
N PRO A 72 -4.77 18.67 15.02
CA PRO A 72 -3.81 19.75 14.82
C PRO A 72 -2.60 19.57 15.75
N GLY A 73 -1.39 19.70 15.20
CA GLY A 73 -0.13 19.53 15.94
C GLY A 73 0.57 18.18 15.69
N THR A 74 0.03 17.33 14.84
CA THR A 74 0.71 16.09 14.42
C THR A 74 2.06 16.41 13.75
N PRO A 75 3.19 15.83 14.23
CA PRO A 75 4.50 16.09 13.65
C PRO A 75 4.59 15.61 12.19
N LEU A 76 5.17 16.43 11.30
CA LEU A 76 5.32 16.10 9.87
C LEU A 76 6.30 14.95 9.58
N GLY A 77 7.10 14.54 10.57
CA GLY A 77 8.06 13.42 10.40
C GLY A 77 7.37 12.08 10.09
N ALA A 78 6.29 11.76 10.78
CA ALA A 78 5.56 10.52 10.56
C ALA A 78 4.93 10.45 9.15
N PRO A 79 4.18 11.48 8.66
CA PRO A 79 3.68 11.49 7.29
C PRO A 79 4.75 11.30 6.23
N LEU A 80 5.91 11.94 6.38
CA LEU A 80 7.00 11.83 5.43
C LEU A 80 7.59 10.42 5.39
N HIS A 81 7.80 9.79 6.55
CA HIS A 81 8.30 8.43 6.65
C HIS A 81 7.36 7.44 5.92
N TRP A 82 6.07 7.50 6.21
CA TRP A 82 5.08 6.63 5.56
C TRP A 82 4.90 6.91 4.07
N LEU A 83 5.05 8.18 3.65
CA LEU A 83 5.05 8.52 2.23
C LEU A 83 6.21 7.85 1.49
N LEU A 84 7.43 7.90 2.06
CA LEU A 84 8.60 7.24 1.47
C LEU A 84 8.43 5.72 1.43
N LEU A 85 7.96 5.10 2.52
CA LEU A 85 7.62 3.68 2.54
C LEU A 85 6.56 3.33 1.51
N GLY A 86 5.53 4.15 1.36
CA GLY A 86 4.48 3.98 0.36
C GLY A 86 5.02 4.02 -1.07
N VAL A 87 5.97 4.90 -1.36
CA VAL A 87 6.65 4.95 -2.66
C VAL A 87 7.44 3.66 -2.90
N LEU A 88 8.28 3.22 -1.96
CA LEU A 88 9.08 2.00 -2.07
C LEU A 88 8.19 0.76 -2.22
N THR A 89 7.21 0.62 -1.36
CA THR A 89 6.20 -0.45 -1.39
C THR A 89 5.44 -0.45 -2.72
N GLY A 90 5.05 0.73 -3.19
CA GLY A 90 4.35 0.91 -4.47
C GLY A 90 5.20 0.46 -5.66
N VAL A 91 6.49 0.78 -5.69
CA VAL A 91 7.42 0.31 -6.74
C VAL A 91 7.53 -1.20 -6.70
N VAL A 92 7.86 -1.77 -5.54
CA VAL A 92 8.11 -3.21 -5.39
C VAL A 92 6.86 -4.03 -5.71
N PHE A 93 5.77 -3.76 -5.02
CA PHE A 93 4.55 -4.60 -5.14
C PHE A 93 3.72 -4.27 -6.38
N GLY A 94 3.73 -3.03 -6.86
CA GLY A 94 3.17 -2.70 -8.15
C GLY A 94 3.90 -3.40 -9.30
N THR A 95 5.24 -3.50 -9.22
CA THR A 95 6.03 -4.30 -10.17
C THR A 95 5.72 -5.79 -10.05
N ALA A 96 5.62 -6.31 -8.83
CA ALA A 96 5.23 -7.72 -8.61
C ALA A 96 3.89 -8.05 -9.25
N GLY A 97 2.88 -7.19 -9.08
CA GLY A 97 1.58 -7.33 -9.76
C GLY A 97 1.70 -7.33 -11.28
N ALA A 98 2.49 -6.41 -11.84
CA ALA A 98 2.71 -6.34 -13.28
C ALA A 98 3.41 -7.58 -13.85
N VAL A 99 4.41 -8.10 -13.14
CA VAL A 99 5.11 -9.35 -13.48
C VAL A 99 4.14 -10.52 -13.39
N ALA A 100 3.38 -10.64 -12.30
CA ALA A 100 2.41 -11.70 -12.12
C ALA A 100 1.36 -11.75 -13.23
N ARG A 101 0.98 -10.60 -13.80
CA ARG A 101 0.05 -10.53 -14.94
C ARG A 101 0.62 -11.09 -16.24
N ARG A 102 1.93 -10.91 -16.48
CA ARG A 102 2.59 -11.19 -17.75
C ARG A 102 3.41 -12.49 -17.76
N ALA A 103 3.83 -12.96 -16.60
CA ALA A 103 4.75 -14.06 -16.48
C ALA A 103 4.09 -15.42 -16.65
N ALA A 104 4.89 -16.39 -17.08
CA ALA A 104 4.55 -17.81 -17.03
C ALA A 104 4.30 -18.29 -15.59
N PRO A 105 3.60 -19.42 -15.38
CA PRO A 105 3.18 -19.87 -14.04
C PRO A 105 4.25 -19.86 -12.96
N PRO A 106 5.48 -20.36 -13.14
CA PRO A 106 6.47 -20.36 -12.07
C PRO A 106 6.92 -18.94 -11.65
N ALA A 107 7.14 -18.05 -12.61
CA ALA A 107 7.53 -16.67 -12.31
C ALA A 107 6.34 -15.86 -11.74
N ARG A 108 5.12 -16.20 -12.11
CA ARG A 108 3.90 -15.63 -11.51
C ARG A 108 3.80 -16.00 -10.03
N ALA A 109 4.03 -17.27 -9.69
CA ALA A 109 4.01 -17.73 -8.31
C ALA A 109 5.05 -17.00 -7.45
N LEU A 110 6.28 -16.85 -7.96
CA LEU A 110 7.34 -16.10 -7.28
C LEU A 110 6.98 -14.62 -7.10
N ALA A 111 6.42 -13.97 -8.12
CA ALA A 111 6.02 -12.56 -8.03
C ALA A 111 4.91 -12.33 -7.00
N LEU A 112 4.01 -13.28 -6.80
CA LEU A 112 2.95 -13.21 -5.79
C LEU A 112 3.42 -13.68 -4.41
N ALA A 113 4.47 -14.51 -4.33
CA ALA A 113 5.04 -14.95 -3.06
C ALA A 113 5.69 -13.79 -2.28
N ALA A 114 6.34 -12.85 -2.96
CA ALA A 114 7.02 -11.72 -2.32
C ALA A 114 6.08 -10.86 -1.46
N PRO A 115 4.92 -10.37 -1.95
CA PRO A 115 3.98 -9.61 -1.13
C PRO A 115 3.38 -10.45 -0.01
N LEU A 116 3.10 -11.73 -0.24
CA LEU A 116 2.58 -12.62 0.80
C LEU A 116 3.62 -12.84 1.92
N LEU A 117 4.88 -13.02 1.55
CA LEU A 117 5.98 -13.15 2.52
C LEU A 117 6.16 -11.86 3.32
N ALA A 118 6.14 -10.69 2.66
CA ALA A 118 6.24 -9.41 3.36
C ALA A 118 5.14 -9.22 4.40
N VAL A 119 3.89 -9.54 4.05
CA VAL A 119 2.75 -9.50 4.99
C VAL A 119 2.91 -10.52 6.12
N ALA A 120 3.39 -11.72 5.83
CA ALA A 120 3.62 -12.75 6.85
C ALA A 120 4.73 -12.34 7.83
N LEU A 121 5.82 -11.76 7.34
CA LEU A 121 6.92 -11.26 8.17
C LEU A 121 6.48 -10.07 9.05
N ASP A 122 5.67 -9.18 8.50
CA ASP A 122 5.10 -8.05 9.25
C ASP A 122 4.22 -8.55 10.40
N ARG A 123 3.30 -9.47 10.11
CA ARG A 123 2.43 -10.06 11.14
C ARG A 123 3.16 -10.87 12.20
N ALA A 124 4.30 -11.46 11.83
CA ALA A 124 5.17 -12.14 12.78
C ALA A 124 6.04 -11.19 13.63
N GLY A 125 5.93 -9.87 13.42
CA GLY A 125 6.74 -8.85 14.11
C GLY A 125 8.20 -8.81 13.67
N LEU A 126 8.59 -9.61 12.66
CA LEU A 126 9.97 -9.70 12.22
C LEU A 126 10.43 -8.44 11.50
N LEU A 127 9.54 -7.72 10.81
CA LEU A 127 9.87 -6.45 10.19
C LEU A 127 10.14 -5.35 11.23
N ALA A 128 9.38 -5.32 12.31
CA ALA A 128 9.60 -4.38 13.41
C ALA A 128 10.94 -4.62 14.14
N ALA A 129 11.44 -5.87 14.14
CA ALA A 129 12.75 -6.21 14.72
C ALA A 129 13.93 -5.83 13.81
N LEU A 130 13.70 -5.59 12.52
CA LEU A 130 14.72 -5.25 11.53
C LEU A 130 14.80 -3.75 11.23
N LEU A 131 13.77 -3.00 11.59
CA LEU A 131 13.65 -1.56 11.38
C LEU A 131 13.80 -0.86 12.74
N PRO A 132 14.93 -0.19 13.00
CA PRO A 132 15.16 0.55 14.26
C PRO A 132 14.22 1.73 14.41
#